data_12b2dd5fce5393aadb16109b3b186da2
#
_entry.id   12b2dd5fce5393aadb16109b3b186da2
#
_cell.length_a   1.000
_cell.length_b   1.000
_cell.length_c   1.000
_cell.angle_alpha   90.00
_cell.angle_beta   90.00
_cell.angle_gamma   90.00
#
_symmetry.space_group_name_H-M   'P 1'
#
loop_
_entity.id
_entity.type
_entity.pdbx_description
1 polymer ?
#
loop_
_entity_poly.entity_id
_entity_poly.type
_entity_poly.pdbx_seq_one_letter_code
_entity_poly.pdbx_strand_id
1 'polypeptide(L)'
;MKRKLITLLLATCFALGITGCGEDEDLTKYKTEMDSFFTDVETIHNKMNSIDKESETALDDLFKCLDELNTEFKLMAALAVPEEFSSIESLADEASENMTLAVEKYHEAYSKDSYNEYTAATADEYYARANKRFQYMIDILHGKMPEGEGVTITEEE
;
A
#
# COMPACT_ATOMS: atom_id res chain seq x y z
N MET A 1 -15.56 8.98 -23.62
CA MET A 1 -15.02 9.79 -22.50
C MET A 1 -13.67 9.21 -22.12
N LYS A 2 -12.59 10.00 -22.18
CA LYS A 2 -11.23 9.52 -21.88
C LYS A 2 -11.07 9.38 -20.37
N ARG A 3 -11.24 8.16 -19.85
CA ARG A 3 -10.95 7.83 -18.44
C ARG A 3 -9.45 7.96 -18.22
N LYS A 4 -9.05 8.90 -17.37
CA LYS A 4 -7.66 8.99 -16.91
C LYS A 4 -7.45 7.86 -15.92
N LEU A 5 -6.90 6.72 -16.38
CA LEU A 5 -6.39 5.71 -15.47
C LEU A 5 -5.13 6.26 -14.81
N ILE A 6 -5.12 6.19 -13.50
CA ILE A 6 -4.03 6.61 -12.64
C ILE A 6 -2.80 5.77 -12.98
N THR A 7 -1.79 6.42 -13.56
CA THR A 7 -0.48 5.81 -13.76
C THR A 7 0.32 6.08 -12.48
N LEU A 8 0.18 5.19 -11.50
CA LEU A 8 1.05 5.23 -10.32
C LEU A 8 2.28 4.37 -10.63
N LEU A 9 3.36 5.03 -11.01
CA LEU A 9 4.66 4.41 -11.25
C LEU A 9 5.41 4.35 -9.92
N LEU A 10 5.30 3.23 -9.20
CA LEU A 10 6.19 2.90 -8.09
C LEU A 10 7.19 1.85 -8.57
N ALA A 11 8.27 2.31 -9.21
CA ALA A 11 9.43 1.48 -9.48
C ALA A 11 10.46 1.77 -8.38
N THR A 12 10.42 1.00 -7.30
CA THR A 12 11.50 0.98 -6.33
C THR A 12 11.97 -0.46 -6.14
N CYS A 13 13.05 -0.82 -6.85
CA CYS A 13 13.78 -2.06 -6.59
C CYS A 13 14.41 -1.95 -5.20
N PHE A 14 13.94 -2.76 -4.27
CA PHE A 14 14.46 -2.90 -2.93
C PHE A 14 15.44 -4.06 -2.86
N ALA A 15 16.71 -3.76 -2.80
CA ALA A 15 17.71 -4.69 -2.31
C ALA A 15 18.13 -4.21 -0.92
N LEU A 16 17.46 -4.69 0.13
CA LEU A 16 17.99 -4.55 1.48
C LEU A 16 19.26 -5.43 1.57
N GLY A 17 20.41 -4.79 1.42
CA GLY A 17 21.70 -5.44 1.61
C GLY A 17 21.84 -5.86 3.07
N ILE A 18 21.52 -7.11 3.39
CA ILE A 18 21.74 -7.71 4.71
C ILE A 18 23.24 -7.96 4.86
N THR A 19 23.95 -7.00 5.44
CA THR A 19 25.33 -7.21 5.93
C THR A 19 25.42 -6.73 7.37
N GLY A 20 25.12 -7.62 8.31
CA GLY A 20 25.30 -7.35 9.74
C GLY A 20 25.30 -8.64 10.52
N CYS A 21 26.47 -9.02 11.04
CA CYS A 21 26.65 -10.15 11.96
C CYS A 21 26.09 -9.71 13.32
N GLY A 22 24.90 -10.24 13.74
CA GLY A 22 24.29 -9.98 15.05
C GLY A 22 22.94 -9.25 15.02
N GLU A 23 22.23 -9.23 13.89
CA GLU A 23 20.87 -8.72 13.85
C GLU A 23 19.93 -9.60 14.69
N ASP A 24 19.02 -8.94 15.42
CA ASP A 24 17.92 -9.57 16.14
C ASP A 24 17.10 -10.44 15.15
N GLU A 25 16.75 -11.66 15.58
CA GLU A 25 16.00 -12.60 14.74
C GLU A 25 14.64 -12.03 14.34
N ASP A 26 13.99 -11.27 15.24
CA ASP A 26 12.71 -10.61 14.99
C ASP A 26 12.86 -9.51 13.95
N LEU A 27 13.94 -8.73 13.98
CA LEU A 27 14.24 -7.69 13.00
C LEU A 27 14.46 -8.28 11.60
N THR A 28 15.25 -9.35 11.50
CA THR A 28 15.52 -10.04 10.23
C THR A 28 14.24 -10.61 9.64
N LYS A 29 13.39 -11.21 10.49
CA LYS A 29 12.09 -11.75 10.10
C LYS A 29 11.16 -10.64 9.56
N TYR A 30 11.03 -9.54 10.31
CA TYR A 30 10.19 -8.41 9.90
C TYR A 30 10.63 -7.82 8.56
N LYS A 31 11.94 -7.59 8.36
CA LYS A 31 12.47 -7.12 7.07
C LYS A 31 12.12 -8.08 5.92
N THR A 32 12.24 -9.40 6.15
CA THR A 32 11.90 -10.41 5.15
C THR A 32 10.39 -10.39 4.80
N GLU A 33 9.52 -10.27 5.80
CA GLU A 33 8.07 -10.18 5.61
C GLU A 33 7.68 -8.89 4.86
N MET A 34 8.33 -7.77 5.17
CA MET A 34 8.15 -6.51 4.43
C MET A 34 8.63 -6.61 2.98
N ASP A 35 9.77 -7.26 2.71
CA ASP A 35 10.24 -7.50 1.34
C ASP A 35 9.25 -8.35 0.53
N SER A 36 8.64 -9.37 1.15
CA SER A 36 7.58 -10.16 0.52
C SER A 36 6.38 -9.28 0.17
N PHE A 37 5.90 -8.50 1.12
CA PHE A 37 4.81 -7.55 0.91
C PHE A 37 5.08 -6.59 -0.26
N PHE A 38 6.29 -6.00 -0.34
CA PHE A 38 6.67 -5.14 -1.46
C PHE A 38 6.60 -5.86 -2.81
N THR A 39 7.07 -7.11 -2.86
CA THR A 39 7.05 -7.94 -4.07
C THR A 39 5.61 -8.25 -4.50
N ASP A 40 4.74 -8.56 -3.55
CA ASP A 40 3.33 -8.87 -3.81
C ASP A 40 2.57 -7.63 -4.30
N VAL A 41 2.78 -6.47 -3.67
CA VAL A 41 2.22 -5.18 -4.12
C VAL A 41 2.70 -4.83 -5.53
N GLU A 42 3.99 -5.00 -5.85
CA GLU A 42 4.51 -4.77 -7.21
C GLU A 42 3.86 -5.72 -8.21
N THR A 43 3.70 -6.98 -7.85
CA THR A 43 3.05 -7.99 -8.70
C THR A 43 1.60 -7.62 -8.98
N ILE A 44 0.84 -7.19 -7.97
CA ILE A 44 -0.55 -6.75 -8.14
C ILE A 44 -0.63 -5.50 -9.02
N HIS A 45 0.25 -4.51 -8.81
CA HIS A 45 0.30 -3.32 -9.66
C HIS A 45 0.61 -3.67 -11.13
N ASN A 46 1.51 -4.62 -11.37
CA ASN A 46 1.81 -5.10 -12.72
C ASN A 46 0.61 -5.80 -13.36
N LYS A 47 -0.15 -6.59 -12.59
CA LYS A 47 -1.43 -7.18 -13.05
C LYS A 47 -2.42 -6.07 -13.43
N MET A 48 -2.63 -5.06 -12.56
CA MET A 48 -3.51 -3.92 -12.84
C MET A 48 -3.14 -3.19 -14.13
N ASN A 49 -1.84 -2.93 -14.33
CA ASN A 49 -1.34 -2.25 -15.52
C ASN A 49 -1.48 -3.06 -16.80
N SER A 50 -1.56 -4.39 -16.70
CA SER A 50 -1.72 -5.31 -17.82
C SER A 50 -3.18 -5.56 -18.22
N ILE A 51 -4.17 -5.04 -17.46
CA ILE A 51 -5.59 -5.21 -17.77
C ILE A 51 -5.92 -4.57 -19.11
N ASP A 52 -6.49 -5.35 -20.03
CA ASP A 52 -7.03 -4.83 -21.28
C ASP A 52 -8.30 -4.01 -21.00
N LYS A 53 -8.21 -2.71 -21.13
CA LYS A 53 -9.27 -1.75 -20.83
C LYS A 53 -10.50 -1.84 -21.72
N GLU A 54 -10.35 -2.49 -22.87
CA GLU A 54 -11.44 -2.73 -23.82
C GLU A 54 -12.14 -4.08 -23.57
N SER A 55 -11.61 -4.90 -22.63
CA SER A 55 -12.20 -6.18 -22.26
C SER A 55 -13.53 -5.97 -21.51
N GLU A 56 -14.49 -6.84 -21.75
CA GLU A 56 -15.75 -6.89 -20.98
C GLU A 56 -15.52 -7.22 -19.50
N THR A 57 -14.39 -7.87 -19.16
CA THR A 57 -14.02 -8.23 -17.79
C THR A 57 -13.09 -7.22 -17.11
N ALA A 58 -12.71 -6.15 -17.81
CA ALA A 58 -11.71 -5.17 -17.31
C ALA A 58 -12.01 -4.65 -15.90
N LEU A 59 -13.27 -4.35 -15.61
CA LEU A 59 -13.71 -3.85 -14.31
C LEU A 59 -13.63 -4.95 -13.23
N ASP A 60 -14.09 -6.16 -13.55
CA ASP A 60 -14.04 -7.30 -12.63
C ASP A 60 -12.59 -7.69 -12.32
N ASP A 61 -11.70 -7.62 -13.30
CA ASP A 61 -10.28 -7.92 -13.13
C ASP A 61 -9.57 -6.83 -12.31
N LEU A 62 -9.96 -5.55 -12.48
CA LEU A 62 -9.48 -4.46 -11.63
C LEU A 62 -9.93 -4.65 -10.18
N PHE A 63 -11.18 -5.01 -9.94
CA PHE A 63 -11.69 -5.23 -8.58
C PHE A 63 -10.97 -6.39 -7.89
N LYS A 64 -10.71 -7.50 -8.58
CA LYS A 64 -9.91 -8.59 -8.01
C LYS A 64 -8.53 -8.11 -7.56
N CYS A 65 -7.85 -7.31 -8.39
CA CYS A 65 -6.54 -6.75 -8.01
C CYS A 65 -6.64 -5.80 -6.81
N LEU A 66 -7.69 -4.97 -6.73
CA LEU A 66 -7.93 -4.08 -5.58
C LEU A 66 -8.20 -4.87 -4.30
N ASP A 67 -8.97 -5.96 -4.38
CA ASP A 67 -9.27 -6.84 -3.24
C ASP A 67 -8.00 -7.61 -2.80
N GLU A 68 -7.17 -8.09 -3.74
CA GLU A 68 -5.86 -8.67 -3.46
C GLU A 68 -4.98 -7.64 -2.73
N LEU A 69 -4.88 -6.42 -3.26
CA LEU A 69 -4.09 -5.34 -2.64
C LEU A 69 -4.55 -5.01 -1.22
N ASN A 70 -5.87 -4.91 -0.98
CA ASN A 70 -6.42 -4.71 0.35
C ASN A 70 -6.05 -5.85 1.31
N THR A 71 -6.03 -7.08 0.81
CA THR A 71 -5.61 -8.23 1.60
C THR A 71 -4.14 -8.12 2.01
N GLU A 72 -3.26 -7.75 1.10
CA GLU A 72 -1.83 -7.56 1.39
C GLU A 72 -1.60 -6.44 2.42
N PHE A 73 -2.32 -5.31 2.32
CA PHE A 73 -2.23 -4.25 3.31
C PHE A 73 -2.68 -4.68 4.71
N LYS A 74 -3.71 -5.54 4.81
CA LYS A 74 -4.15 -6.11 6.10
C LYS A 74 -3.13 -7.09 6.68
N LEU A 75 -2.50 -7.91 5.83
CA LEU A 75 -1.44 -8.82 6.26
C LEU A 75 -0.22 -8.05 6.75
N MET A 76 0.18 -7.01 6.05
CA MET A 76 1.28 -6.12 6.45
C MET A 76 1.01 -5.43 7.79
N ALA A 77 -0.18 -4.89 8.01
CA ALA A 77 -0.55 -4.26 9.28
C ALA A 77 -0.63 -5.25 10.46
N ALA A 78 -0.81 -6.55 10.19
CA ALA A 78 -0.80 -7.59 11.22
C ALA A 78 0.59 -8.10 11.59
N LEU A 79 1.67 -7.63 10.94
CA LEU A 79 3.03 -8.01 11.27
C LEU A 79 3.43 -7.47 12.66
N ALA A 80 4.16 -8.29 13.42
CA ALA A 80 4.76 -7.83 14.66
C ALA A 80 5.92 -6.87 14.35
N VAL A 81 5.75 -5.59 14.68
CA VAL A 81 6.75 -4.56 14.42
C VAL A 81 7.83 -4.59 15.52
N PRO A 82 9.13 -4.72 15.18
CA PRO A 82 10.22 -4.63 16.14
C PRO A 82 10.28 -3.24 16.80
N GLU A 83 10.79 -3.18 18.05
CA GLU A 83 10.88 -1.92 18.83
C GLU A 83 11.65 -0.82 18.06
N GLU A 84 12.68 -1.18 17.31
CA GLU A 84 13.45 -0.27 16.45
C GLU A 84 12.58 0.45 15.40
N PHE A 85 11.48 -0.16 14.97
CA PHE A 85 10.56 0.36 13.98
C PHE A 85 9.17 0.66 14.54
N SER A 86 9.04 0.86 15.86
CA SER A 86 7.75 1.08 16.53
C SER A 86 6.89 2.19 15.91
N SER A 87 7.52 3.22 15.33
CA SER A 87 6.82 4.28 14.59
C SER A 87 6.12 3.81 13.31
N ILE A 88 6.44 2.60 12.79
CA ILE A 88 5.79 2.03 11.61
C ILE A 88 4.41 1.46 11.96
N GLU A 89 4.18 0.99 13.19
CA GLU A 89 2.95 0.30 13.58
C GLU A 89 1.70 1.15 13.26
N SER A 90 1.66 2.40 13.72
CA SER A 90 0.54 3.30 13.44
C SER A 90 0.39 3.64 11.95
N LEU A 91 1.51 3.73 11.21
CA LEU A 91 1.47 3.97 9.77
C LEU A 91 0.93 2.78 8.99
N ALA A 92 1.25 1.55 9.43
CA ALA A 92 0.74 0.31 8.85
C ALA A 92 -0.77 0.18 9.05
N ASP A 93 -1.25 0.46 10.26
CA ASP A 93 -2.68 0.46 10.58
C ASP A 93 -3.43 1.49 9.74
N GLU A 94 -2.95 2.74 9.70
CA GLU A 94 -3.57 3.80 8.89
C GLU A 94 -3.53 3.48 7.38
N ALA A 95 -2.46 2.87 6.88
CA ALA A 95 -2.36 2.47 5.49
C ALA A 95 -3.40 1.39 5.16
N SER A 96 -3.54 0.38 6.02
CA SER A 96 -4.51 -0.71 5.88
C SER A 96 -5.96 -0.22 5.96
N GLU A 97 -6.27 0.67 6.90
CA GLU A 97 -7.60 1.27 7.03
C GLU A 97 -7.97 2.09 5.78
N ASN A 98 -7.07 2.98 5.35
CA ASN A 98 -7.30 3.79 4.15
C ASN A 98 -7.43 2.92 2.88
N MET A 99 -6.65 1.84 2.75
CA MET A 99 -6.79 0.92 1.62
C MET A 99 -8.14 0.20 1.64
N THR A 100 -8.61 -0.22 2.81
CA THR A 100 -9.94 -0.83 2.97
C THR A 100 -11.04 0.13 2.53
N LEU A 101 -11.00 1.38 3.01
CA LEU A 101 -11.98 2.40 2.63
C LEU A 101 -11.92 2.73 1.13
N ALA A 102 -10.72 2.77 0.54
CA ALA A 102 -10.56 2.99 -0.89
C ALA A 102 -11.26 1.90 -1.70
N VAL A 103 -11.00 0.62 -1.38
CA VAL A 103 -11.56 -0.51 -2.11
C VAL A 103 -13.08 -0.57 -1.96
N GLU A 104 -13.62 -0.36 -0.75
CA GLU A 104 -15.06 -0.27 -0.52
C GLU A 104 -15.71 0.84 -1.37
N LYS A 105 -15.07 2.02 -1.43
CA LYS A 105 -15.58 3.13 -2.22
C LYS A 105 -15.46 2.90 -3.73
N TYR A 106 -14.44 2.20 -4.22
CA TYR A 106 -14.37 1.80 -5.62
C TYR A 106 -15.50 0.83 -5.98
N HIS A 107 -15.78 -0.20 -5.16
CA HIS A 107 -16.92 -1.11 -5.37
C HIS A 107 -18.25 -0.36 -5.36
N GLU A 108 -18.44 0.61 -4.46
CA GLU A 108 -19.64 1.46 -4.41
C GLU A 108 -19.77 2.33 -5.66
N ALA A 109 -18.66 2.96 -6.10
CA ALA A 109 -18.66 3.91 -7.23
C ALA A 109 -18.98 3.25 -8.57
N TYR A 110 -18.57 2.00 -8.76
CA TYR A 110 -18.73 1.23 -9.99
C TYR A 110 -19.77 0.11 -9.85
N SER A 111 -20.85 0.34 -9.10
CA SER A 111 -21.95 -0.63 -9.02
C SER A 111 -22.57 -0.91 -10.39
N LYS A 112 -23.15 -2.12 -10.57
CA LYS A 112 -23.59 -2.63 -11.89
C LYS A 112 -24.53 -1.72 -12.66
N ASP A 113 -25.26 -0.86 -11.97
CA ASP A 113 -26.32 -0.04 -12.57
C ASP A 113 -26.00 1.46 -12.66
N SER A 114 -24.90 1.91 -12.05
CA SER A 114 -24.54 3.33 -12.03
C SER A 114 -23.09 3.58 -11.68
N TYR A 115 -22.49 4.56 -12.36
CA TYR A 115 -21.20 5.13 -11.98
C TYR A 115 -21.41 6.41 -11.18
N ASN A 116 -20.76 6.51 -10.02
CA ASN A 116 -20.77 7.69 -9.18
C ASN A 116 -19.36 8.31 -9.12
N GLU A 117 -19.19 9.42 -9.85
CA GLU A 117 -17.91 10.12 -9.95
C GLU A 117 -17.43 10.69 -8.61
N TYR A 118 -18.33 11.15 -7.75
CA TYR A 118 -17.98 11.68 -6.43
C TYR A 118 -17.45 10.57 -5.52
N THR A 119 -18.11 9.42 -5.51
CA THR A 119 -17.67 8.25 -4.73
C THR A 119 -16.34 7.72 -5.25
N ALA A 120 -16.13 7.72 -6.58
CA ALA A 120 -14.85 7.34 -7.17
C ALA A 120 -13.71 8.30 -6.76
N ALA A 121 -13.96 9.61 -6.77
CA ALA A 121 -12.99 10.60 -6.30
C ALA A 121 -12.64 10.42 -4.81
N THR A 122 -13.63 10.06 -3.99
CA THR A 122 -13.40 9.74 -2.57
C THR A 122 -12.54 8.48 -2.42
N ALA A 123 -12.76 7.46 -3.26
CA ALA A 123 -11.91 6.26 -3.29
C ALA A 123 -10.46 6.61 -3.65
N ASP A 124 -10.25 7.47 -4.66
CA ASP A 124 -8.92 7.94 -5.06
C ASP A 124 -8.19 8.66 -3.91
N GLU A 125 -8.92 9.45 -3.10
CA GLU A 125 -8.33 10.12 -1.93
C GLU A 125 -7.86 9.13 -0.87
N TYR A 126 -8.67 8.12 -0.52
CA TYR A 126 -8.27 7.09 0.44
C TYR A 126 -7.11 6.26 -0.10
N TYR A 127 -7.12 5.89 -1.37
CA TYR A 127 -6.03 5.18 -2.01
C TYR A 127 -4.71 5.98 -1.96
N ALA A 128 -4.77 7.28 -2.23
CA ALA A 128 -3.61 8.16 -2.13
C ALA A 128 -3.08 8.26 -0.69
N ARG A 129 -3.98 8.32 0.32
CA ARG A 129 -3.58 8.32 1.74
C ARG A 129 -2.89 7.01 2.13
N ALA A 130 -3.44 5.86 1.74
CA ALA A 130 -2.82 4.55 2.00
C ALA A 130 -1.40 4.50 1.42
N ASN A 131 -1.23 4.88 0.16
CA ASN A 131 0.08 4.90 -0.50
C ASN A 131 1.06 5.89 0.16
N LYS A 132 0.57 7.03 0.66
CA LYS A 132 1.41 8.00 1.38
C LYS A 132 1.94 7.43 2.70
N ARG A 133 1.10 6.73 3.48
CA ARG A 133 1.54 6.05 4.71
C ARG A 133 2.55 4.96 4.41
N PHE A 134 2.27 4.18 3.37
CA PHE A 134 3.19 3.17 2.88
C PHE A 134 4.56 3.76 2.47
N GLN A 135 4.59 4.89 1.78
CA GLN A 135 5.84 5.57 1.43
C GLN A 135 6.63 6.01 2.67
N TYR A 136 5.94 6.48 3.71
CA TYR A 136 6.59 6.83 4.98
C TYR A 136 7.22 5.63 5.68
N MET A 137 6.55 4.47 5.65
CA MET A 137 7.13 3.23 6.17
C MET A 137 8.41 2.84 5.42
N ILE A 138 8.40 2.94 4.09
CA ILE A 138 9.59 2.72 3.26
C ILE A 138 10.73 3.66 3.69
N ASP A 139 10.47 4.94 3.89
CA ASP A 139 11.47 5.92 4.28
C ASP A 139 12.08 5.56 5.65
N ILE A 140 11.25 5.18 6.64
CA ILE A 140 11.71 4.75 7.97
C ILE A 140 12.57 3.48 7.88
N LEU A 141 12.14 2.46 7.11
CA LEU A 141 12.92 1.22 6.92
C LEU A 141 14.29 1.49 6.29
N HIS A 142 14.42 2.60 5.56
CA HIS A 142 15.70 3.06 5.00
C HIS A 142 16.47 4.02 5.90
N GLY A 143 16.04 4.22 7.13
CA GLY A 143 16.67 5.16 8.06
C GLY A 143 16.49 6.64 7.67
N LYS A 144 15.45 6.95 6.88
CA LYS A 144 15.10 8.32 6.53
C LYS A 144 13.97 8.80 7.43
N MET A 145 14.02 10.08 7.79
CA MET A 145 12.90 10.74 8.47
C MET A 145 11.86 11.14 7.41
N PRO A 146 10.62 10.60 7.45
CA PRO A 146 9.60 11.03 6.52
C PRO A 146 9.21 12.48 6.77
N GLU A 147 9.16 13.29 5.70
CA GLU A 147 8.69 14.67 5.75
C GLU A 147 7.24 14.75 5.29
N GLY A 148 6.31 15.23 6.13
CA GLY A 148 4.93 15.43 5.73
C GLY A 148 3.93 15.66 6.87
N GLU A 149 2.75 16.17 6.52
CA GLU A 149 1.66 16.38 7.49
C GLU A 149 1.15 15.03 8.06
N GLY A 150 1.07 14.98 9.39
CA GLY A 150 0.51 13.85 10.13
C GLY A 150 1.53 12.78 10.54
N VAL A 151 2.84 13.05 10.42
CA VAL A 151 3.88 12.22 11.03
C VAL A 151 4.37 12.93 12.29
N THR A 152 3.99 12.41 13.46
CA THR A 152 4.56 12.84 14.73
C THR A 152 5.54 11.75 15.17
N ILE A 153 6.83 11.96 14.94
CA ILE A 153 7.86 11.09 15.49
C ILE A 153 8.17 11.63 16.88
N THR A 154 7.82 10.89 17.91
CA THR A 154 8.24 11.17 19.28
C THR A 154 9.66 10.63 19.43
N GLU A 155 10.66 11.52 19.41
CA GLU A 155 11.99 11.16 19.89
C GLU A 155 11.86 10.99 21.42
N GLU A 156 11.96 9.74 21.91
CA GLU A 156 12.19 9.51 23.34
C GLU A 156 13.65 9.81 23.62
N GLU A 157 13.89 10.85 24.47
CA GLU A 157 15.19 11.19 25.03
C GLU A 157 15.64 10.16 26.11
#